data_b9e2722c7de217502b67e32a231d753c
#
_entry.id   b9e2722c7de217502b67e32a231d753c
#
_cell.length_a   1.000
_cell.length_b   1.000
_cell.length_c   1.000
_cell.angle_alpha   90.00
_cell.angle_beta   90.00
_cell.angle_gamma   90.00
#
_symmetry.space_group_name_H-M   'P 1'
#
loop_
_entity.id
_entity.type
_entity.pdbx_description
1 polymer ?
#
loop_
_entity_poly.entity_id
_entity_poly.type
_entity_poly.pdbx_seq_one_letter_code
_entity_poly.pdbx_strand_id
1 'polypeptide(L)'
;MLNIFTLASGRLFQEEIDSLEELAKFQPIWVDLESPTLEEKRWIKQHYGLSIPADAMDEDIEESARFYKEDNGELHIRSDFLVADDDEPHTVRVAFILNLVNDELKSKGVLFTIHDEDVPVFRLLRMRARRAPGLIEDAKEVLLKLFDADAEYSADTLEGIYDELEKVSNKVLSGNVTDAMAGEVLGAIARHEDMSGRIRRNVMDTRRAVRFMMRSKMLNSEQFEDARQILRDIDSLDSHTTFLFDKINFLMVATVGFININQSKIIKIFSVASVVLLLPTLIASVYGMNFKFMPELDLSWGYPYAVVLMVASALVPMWYFRKRGWLK
;
A
#
# COMPACT_ATOMS: atom_id res chain seq x y z
N MET A 1 7.21 27.56 2.91
CA MET A 1 6.85 27.85 4.32
C MET A 1 7.95 27.40 5.23
N LEU A 2 8.46 28.29 6.07
CA LEU A 2 9.57 28.01 6.97
C LEU A 2 9.08 28.00 8.42
N ASN A 3 9.08 26.82 9.04
CA ASN A 3 8.74 26.67 10.45
C ASN A 3 10.00 26.35 11.25
N ILE A 4 10.11 26.93 12.43
CA ILE A 4 11.15 26.58 13.38
C ILE A 4 10.55 26.01 14.67
N PHE A 5 11.30 25.12 15.30
CA PHE A 5 10.89 24.50 16.54
C PHE A 5 11.98 24.69 17.60
N THR A 6 11.57 25.38 18.66
CA THR A 6 12.43 25.68 19.81
C THR A 6 12.02 24.83 21.01
N LEU A 7 12.99 24.52 21.86
CA LEU A 7 12.74 23.75 23.08
C LEU A 7 12.66 24.70 24.28
N ALA A 8 11.49 24.77 24.89
CA ALA A 8 11.29 25.51 26.13
C ALA A 8 10.61 24.63 27.20
N SER A 9 11.21 24.55 28.38
CA SER A 9 10.74 23.71 29.49
C SER A 9 10.51 22.24 29.07
N GLY A 10 11.36 21.69 28.20
CA GLY A 10 11.28 20.32 27.69
C GLY A 10 10.15 20.07 26.69
N ARG A 11 9.52 21.13 26.18
CA ARG A 11 8.44 21.03 25.17
C ARG A 11 8.84 21.74 23.89
N LEU A 12 8.30 21.26 22.78
CA LEU A 12 8.54 21.82 21.46
C LEU A 12 7.50 22.92 21.14
N PHE A 13 7.99 24.10 20.79
CA PHE A 13 7.18 25.24 20.35
C PHE A 13 7.49 25.57 18.92
N GLN A 14 6.46 25.80 18.12
CA GLN A 14 6.52 26.12 16.71
C GLN A 14 6.34 27.62 16.51
N GLU A 15 7.19 28.22 15.66
CA GLU A 15 7.07 29.58 15.17
C GLU A 15 7.26 29.57 13.65
N GLU A 16 6.40 30.31 12.93
CA GLU A 16 6.53 30.52 11.50
C GLU A 16 7.42 31.74 11.25
N ILE A 17 8.33 31.64 10.28
CA ILE A 17 9.37 32.65 10.04
C ILE A 17 9.15 33.32 8.68
N ASP A 18 8.92 34.62 8.72
CA ASP A 18 8.68 35.46 7.54
C ASP A 18 9.90 36.29 7.12
N SER A 19 10.99 36.30 7.89
CA SER A 19 12.19 37.07 7.58
C SER A 19 13.47 36.50 8.19
N LEU A 20 14.62 36.86 7.58
CA LEU A 20 15.94 36.50 8.08
C LEU A 20 16.21 37.08 9.48
N GLU A 21 15.74 38.31 9.73
CA GLU A 21 15.91 38.99 11.03
C GLU A 21 15.14 38.29 12.13
N GLU A 22 14.03 37.69 11.80
CA GLU A 22 13.21 36.89 12.71
C GLU A 22 13.87 35.56 13.01
N LEU A 23 14.37 34.86 11.98
CA LEU A 23 15.12 33.61 12.13
C LEU A 23 16.31 33.77 13.08
N ALA A 24 17.03 34.91 13.01
CA ALA A 24 18.20 35.18 13.84
C ALA A 24 17.88 35.37 15.34
N LYS A 25 16.61 35.57 15.72
CA LYS A 25 16.22 35.75 17.14
C LYS A 25 16.06 34.42 17.90
N PHE A 26 15.90 33.32 17.18
CA PHE A 26 15.60 32.01 17.76
C PHE A 26 16.79 31.05 17.68
N GLN A 27 16.79 30.10 18.59
CA GLN A 27 17.73 28.96 18.61
C GLN A 27 16.94 27.64 18.44
N PRO A 28 16.55 27.29 17.22
CA PRO A 28 15.77 26.09 17.00
C PRO A 28 16.63 24.84 17.10
N ILE A 29 16.01 23.73 17.49
CA ILE A 29 16.57 22.37 17.34
C ILE A 29 16.08 21.68 16.08
N TRP A 30 14.99 22.18 15.49
CA TRP A 30 14.41 21.68 14.26
C TRP A 30 13.90 22.83 13.40
N VAL A 31 14.28 22.84 12.13
CA VAL A 31 13.87 23.78 11.09
C VAL A 31 13.21 22.99 9.98
N ASP A 32 11.93 23.27 9.74
CA ASP A 32 11.08 22.55 8.80
C ASP A 32 10.76 23.44 7.59
N LEU A 33 11.12 22.95 6.42
CA LEU A 33 10.99 23.64 5.14
C LEU A 33 9.99 22.88 4.25
N GLU A 34 8.74 23.30 4.28
CA GLU A 34 7.70 22.78 3.40
C GLU A 34 7.63 23.62 2.13
N SER A 35 7.85 23.01 0.95
CA SER A 35 7.90 23.67 -0.35
C SER A 35 8.68 25.00 -0.33
N PRO A 36 9.97 25.00 0.12
CA PRO A 36 10.68 26.21 0.43
C PRO A 36 10.95 27.08 -0.80
N THR A 37 10.70 28.39 -0.66
CA THR A 37 11.02 29.39 -1.66
C THR A 37 12.54 29.57 -1.81
N LEU A 38 12.97 30.20 -2.92
CA LEU A 38 14.37 30.54 -3.11
C LEU A 38 14.89 31.53 -2.05
N GLU A 39 14.01 32.37 -1.49
CA GLU A 39 14.36 33.31 -0.43
C GLU A 39 14.57 32.58 0.88
N GLU A 40 13.70 31.69 1.28
CA GLU A 40 13.84 30.86 2.50
C GLU A 40 15.13 30.01 2.45
N LYS A 41 15.43 29.41 1.29
CA LYS A 41 16.72 28.68 1.08
C LYS A 41 17.94 29.61 1.24
N ARG A 42 17.85 30.89 0.80
CA ARG A 42 18.91 31.85 1.01
C ARG A 42 19.05 32.26 2.46
N TRP A 43 17.97 32.43 3.22
CA TRP A 43 18.01 32.73 4.65
C TRP A 43 18.74 31.61 5.44
N ILE A 44 18.40 30.34 5.14
CA ILE A 44 19.07 29.18 5.75
C ILE A 44 20.59 29.20 5.42
N LYS A 45 20.95 29.42 4.16
CA LYS A 45 22.35 29.52 3.75
C LYS A 45 23.08 30.66 4.43
N GLN A 46 22.45 31.82 4.55
CA GLN A 46 23.07 33.01 5.13
C GLN A 46 23.24 32.89 6.64
N HIS A 47 22.26 32.29 7.34
CA HIS A 47 22.26 32.22 8.80
C HIS A 47 23.05 31.01 9.34
N TYR A 48 22.86 29.83 8.72
CA TYR A 48 23.48 28.59 9.18
C TYR A 48 24.69 28.14 8.35
N GLY A 49 25.01 28.82 7.24
CA GLY A 49 26.05 28.37 6.31
C GLY A 49 25.66 27.13 5.51
N LEU A 50 24.44 26.62 5.68
CA LEU A 50 23.96 25.39 5.09
C LEU A 50 23.52 25.62 3.63
N SER A 51 24.07 24.85 2.71
CA SER A 51 23.59 24.78 1.32
C SER A 51 22.68 23.58 1.15
N ILE A 52 21.39 23.86 0.90
CA ILE A 52 20.44 22.79 0.53
C ILE A 52 20.81 22.33 -0.88
N PRO A 53 21.17 21.04 -1.08
CA PRO A 53 21.50 20.51 -2.41
C PRO A 53 20.35 20.68 -3.38
N ALA A 54 20.62 21.01 -4.64
CA ALA A 54 19.59 21.18 -5.66
C ALA A 54 18.85 19.86 -5.94
N ASP A 55 19.56 18.74 -5.80
CA ASP A 55 19.12 17.37 -5.98
C ASP A 55 18.54 16.73 -4.68
N ALA A 56 18.32 17.51 -3.63
CA ALA A 56 17.86 17.00 -2.33
C ALA A 56 16.55 16.20 -2.44
N MET A 57 15.70 16.54 -3.42
CA MET A 57 14.40 15.90 -3.66
C MET A 57 14.42 14.92 -4.83
N ASP A 58 15.57 14.65 -5.46
CA ASP A 58 15.66 13.74 -6.59
C ASP A 58 15.44 12.27 -6.17
N GLU A 59 14.86 11.49 -7.08
CA GLU A 59 14.56 10.08 -6.86
C GLU A 59 15.79 9.19 -7.14
N ASP A 60 16.75 9.21 -6.22
CA ASP A 60 17.90 8.33 -6.27
C ASP A 60 17.61 7.00 -5.56
N ILE A 61 18.01 5.89 -6.19
CA ILE A 61 17.89 4.54 -5.61
C ILE A 61 19.19 4.17 -4.87
N GLU A 62 20.31 4.76 -5.26
CA GLU A 62 21.62 4.45 -4.69
C GLU A 62 21.75 4.91 -3.23
N GLU A 63 22.16 3.98 -2.35
CA GLU A 63 22.34 4.27 -0.93
C GLU A 63 23.35 5.40 -0.68
N SER A 64 24.39 5.49 -1.49
CA SER A 64 25.43 6.53 -1.39
C SER A 64 24.94 7.94 -1.73
N ALA A 65 23.94 8.06 -2.59
CA ALA A 65 23.30 9.34 -2.92
C ALA A 65 22.30 9.80 -1.86
N ARG A 66 21.75 8.85 -1.10
CA ARG A 66 20.70 9.11 -0.10
C ARG A 66 21.22 9.28 1.32
N PHE A 67 22.35 8.65 1.67
CA PHE A 67 22.90 8.60 3.03
C PHE A 67 24.40 8.90 2.99
N TYR A 68 24.76 10.13 3.29
CA TYR A 68 26.17 10.52 3.28
C TYR A 68 26.48 11.54 4.38
N LYS A 69 27.78 11.68 4.68
CA LYS A 69 28.30 12.66 5.61
C LYS A 69 29.24 13.59 4.86
N GLU A 70 28.99 14.88 4.99
CA GLU A 70 29.88 15.93 4.45
C GLU A 70 31.13 16.10 5.27
N ASP A 71 32.16 16.68 4.66
CA ASP A 71 33.47 16.97 5.32
C ASP A 71 33.33 17.93 6.51
N ASN A 72 32.31 18.81 6.48
CA ASN A 72 31.98 19.73 7.56
C ASN A 72 31.26 19.02 8.74
N GLY A 73 30.97 17.74 8.63
CA GLY A 73 30.34 16.92 9.66
C GLY A 73 28.80 16.82 9.55
N GLU A 74 28.19 17.50 8.61
CA GLU A 74 26.75 17.40 8.35
C GLU A 74 26.37 15.99 7.89
N LEU A 75 25.22 15.51 8.38
CA LEU A 75 24.65 14.23 8.03
C LEU A 75 23.46 14.44 7.13
N HIS A 76 23.51 13.92 5.92
CA HIS A 76 22.43 13.99 4.94
C HIS A 76 21.73 12.64 4.84
N ILE A 77 20.40 12.66 4.98
CA ILE A 77 19.53 11.49 4.89
C ILE A 77 18.36 11.85 3.99
N ARG A 78 18.07 11.02 2.98
CA ARG A 78 16.87 11.13 2.16
C ARG A 78 16.03 9.89 2.40
N SER A 79 14.80 10.06 2.89
CA SER A 79 13.88 8.98 3.18
C SER A 79 12.49 9.31 2.66
N ASP A 80 11.77 8.28 2.20
CA ASP A 80 10.41 8.43 1.75
C ASP A 80 9.46 8.15 2.91
N PHE A 81 8.41 8.94 3.06
CA PHE A 81 7.38 8.80 4.09
C PHE A 81 6.04 8.49 3.46
N LEU A 82 5.30 7.60 4.08
CA LEU A 82 3.97 7.23 3.62
C LEU A 82 2.95 8.31 3.98
N VAL A 83 2.13 8.66 3.00
CA VAL A 83 0.88 9.40 3.19
C VAL A 83 -0.25 8.46 2.80
N ALA A 84 -0.92 7.90 3.80
CA ALA A 84 -2.08 7.02 3.60
C ALA A 84 -3.33 7.90 3.54
N ASP A 85 -3.58 8.49 2.37
CA ASP A 85 -4.86 9.16 2.09
C ASP A 85 -5.84 8.10 1.54
N ASP A 86 -7.12 8.21 1.95
CA ASP A 86 -8.16 7.24 1.53
C ASP A 86 -8.37 7.22 0.01
N ASP A 87 -8.16 8.35 -0.66
CA ASP A 87 -8.38 8.49 -2.09
C ASP A 87 -7.14 8.17 -2.94
N GLU A 88 -5.96 8.66 -2.57
CA GLU A 88 -4.71 8.47 -3.32
C GLU A 88 -3.50 8.30 -2.38
N PRO A 89 -3.25 7.09 -1.86
CA PRO A 89 -2.07 6.84 -1.05
C PRO A 89 -0.79 7.06 -1.87
N HIS A 90 0.14 7.84 -1.32
CA HIS A 90 1.40 8.17 -1.97
C HIS A 90 2.56 8.24 -0.99
N THR A 91 3.75 8.49 -1.49
CA THR A 91 4.96 8.67 -0.68
C THR A 91 5.56 10.04 -0.93
N VAL A 92 5.93 10.70 0.16
CA VAL A 92 6.57 12.01 0.15
C VAL A 92 8.05 11.84 0.48
N ARG A 93 8.91 12.36 -0.36
CA ARG A 93 10.34 12.41 -0.07
C ARG A 93 10.63 13.51 0.92
N VAL A 94 11.45 13.17 1.91
CA VAL A 94 11.98 14.12 2.89
C VAL A 94 13.50 14.06 2.89
N ALA A 95 14.12 15.21 2.71
CA ALA A 95 15.55 15.37 2.93
C ALA A 95 15.80 15.88 4.35
N PHE A 96 16.60 15.16 5.11
CA PHE A 96 17.06 15.51 6.44
C PHE A 96 18.52 15.94 6.39
N ILE A 97 18.84 17.09 6.98
CA ILE A 97 20.20 17.53 7.17
C ILE A 97 20.40 17.79 8.66
N LEU A 98 21.23 16.97 9.28
CA LEU A 98 21.57 17.11 10.69
C LEU A 98 22.90 17.83 10.84
N ASN A 99 22.87 19.07 11.31
CA ASN A 99 24.04 19.90 11.55
C ASN A 99 24.35 19.89 13.06
N LEU A 100 25.52 19.33 13.41
CA LEU A 100 26.00 19.24 14.79
C LEU A 100 27.18 20.19 15.08
N VAL A 101 27.65 20.93 14.06
CA VAL A 101 28.90 21.66 14.07
C VAL A 101 28.73 23.15 14.42
N ASN A 102 27.99 23.49 15.44
CA ASN A 102 27.99 24.88 15.91
C ASN A 102 28.60 24.99 17.32
N ASP A 103 29.89 25.25 17.39
CA ASP A 103 30.66 25.40 18.64
C ASP A 103 30.20 26.56 19.54
N GLU A 104 29.47 27.55 18.99
CA GLU A 104 28.91 28.66 19.75
C GLU A 104 27.53 28.31 20.40
N LEU A 105 26.82 27.39 19.85
CA LEU A 105 25.56 26.84 20.36
C LEU A 105 25.78 25.51 21.07
N LYS A 106 26.62 25.51 22.12
CA LYS A 106 26.91 24.29 22.88
C LYS A 106 25.71 23.31 22.81
N SER A 107 25.63 22.57 21.70
CA SER A 107 25.49 21.18 21.70
C SER A 107 24.18 20.48 21.44
N LYS A 108 23.08 21.12 21.09
CA LYS A 108 21.87 20.37 20.75
C LYS A 108 21.76 20.01 19.26
N GLY A 109 22.59 20.65 18.41
CA GLY A 109 22.51 20.55 16.97
C GLY A 109 21.22 21.15 16.41
N VAL A 110 21.10 21.19 15.09
CA VAL A 110 19.86 21.59 14.39
C VAL A 110 19.56 20.55 13.34
N LEU A 111 18.33 20.06 13.32
CA LEU A 111 17.77 19.25 12.24
C LEU A 111 17.07 20.13 11.24
N PHE A 112 17.41 20.01 9.96
CA PHE A 112 16.66 20.61 8.86
C PHE A 112 15.89 19.52 8.13
N THR A 113 14.60 19.77 7.89
CA THR A 113 13.75 18.89 7.07
C THR A 113 13.25 19.66 5.87
N ILE A 114 13.34 19.05 4.69
CA ILE A 114 12.89 19.63 3.43
C ILE A 114 11.94 18.64 2.76
N HIS A 115 10.75 19.10 2.43
CA HIS A 115 9.72 18.31 1.76
C HIS A 115 8.76 19.22 0.98
N ASP A 116 8.00 18.64 0.02
CA ASP A 116 7.13 19.41 -0.85
C ASP A 116 5.68 19.51 -0.33
N GLU A 117 5.29 18.64 0.59
CA GLU A 117 3.94 18.62 1.17
C GLU A 117 3.94 18.15 2.64
N ASP A 118 2.87 18.46 3.38
CA ASP A 118 2.76 18.14 4.82
C ASP A 118 2.73 16.64 5.07
N VAL A 119 3.61 16.15 5.92
CA VAL A 119 3.76 14.74 6.26
C VAL A 119 3.01 14.42 7.57
N PRO A 120 2.06 13.46 7.58
CA PRO A 120 1.28 13.12 8.76
C PRO A 120 2.12 12.80 10.01
N VAL A 121 3.24 12.12 9.83
CA VAL A 121 4.18 11.75 10.88
C VAL A 121 4.77 13.00 11.59
N PHE A 122 5.05 14.07 10.85
CA PHE A 122 5.55 15.33 11.41
C PHE A 122 4.49 15.97 12.32
N ARG A 123 3.23 15.97 11.87
CA ARG A 123 2.09 16.46 12.66
C ARG A 123 1.93 15.68 13.97
N LEU A 124 2.06 14.35 13.91
CA LEU A 124 2.01 13.47 15.09
C LEU A 124 3.12 13.80 16.08
N LEU A 125 4.38 13.91 15.62
CA LEU A 125 5.49 14.26 16.49
C LEU A 125 5.31 15.64 17.12
N ARG A 126 4.92 16.65 16.35
CA ARG A 126 4.65 18.01 16.86
C ARG A 126 3.61 18.00 17.98
N MET A 127 2.51 17.27 17.80
CA MET A 127 1.47 17.14 18.84
C MET A 127 1.98 16.43 20.10
N ARG A 128 2.75 15.35 19.95
CA ARG A 128 3.30 14.58 21.09
C ARG A 128 4.32 15.41 21.87
N ALA A 129 5.27 16.01 21.17
CA ALA A 129 6.34 16.81 21.79
C ALA A 129 5.83 18.10 22.46
N ARG A 130 4.69 18.64 22.02
CA ARG A 130 4.02 19.76 22.69
C ARG A 130 3.35 19.35 24.00
N ARG A 131 2.86 18.10 24.08
CA ARG A 131 2.11 17.59 25.25
C ARG A 131 3.02 16.97 26.31
N ALA A 132 4.04 16.23 25.89
CA ALA A 132 4.92 15.47 26.76
C ALA A 132 6.26 16.20 26.93
N PRO A 133 6.54 16.80 28.10
CA PRO A 133 7.83 17.42 28.36
C PRO A 133 8.92 16.35 28.47
N GLY A 134 10.10 16.61 27.88
CA GLY A 134 11.23 15.68 27.91
C GLY A 134 11.17 14.58 26.85
N LEU A 135 10.20 14.62 25.92
CA LEU A 135 10.15 13.69 24.79
C LEU A 135 11.31 13.92 23.81
N ILE A 136 11.79 15.14 23.72
CA ILE A 136 12.86 15.58 22.81
C ILE A 136 13.84 16.44 23.59
N GLU A 137 15.12 16.14 23.51
CA GLU A 137 16.20 16.88 24.16
C GLU A 137 17.14 17.55 23.17
N ASP A 138 17.38 16.94 21.99
CA ASP A 138 18.28 17.45 20.94
C ASP A 138 17.75 17.15 19.51
N ALA A 139 18.47 17.66 18.51
CA ALA A 139 18.11 17.48 17.09
C ALA A 139 18.16 16.02 16.61
N LYS A 140 19.04 15.19 17.20
CA LYS A 140 19.16 13.77 16.85
C LYS A 140 17.94 13.01 17.33
N GLU A 141 17.43 13.39 18.48
CA GLU A 141 16.23 12.79 19.05
C GLU A 141 14.97 13.17 18.25
N VAL A 142 14.90 14.42 17.73
CA VAL A 142 13.83 14.77 16.77
C VAL A 142 13.82 13.79 15.60
N LEU A 143 14.98 13.53 14.99
CA LEU A 143 15.10 12.64 13.85
C LEU A 143 14.74 11.18 14.21
N LEU A 144 15.21 10.69 15.36
CA LEU A 144 14.87 9.34 15.82
C LEU A 144 13.36 9.20 16.09
N LYS A 145 12.75 10.20 16.75
CA LYS A 145 11.29 10.19 17.03
C LYS A 145 10.44 10.35 15.77
N LEU A 146 10.96 10.98 14.70
CA LEU A 146 10.30 10.99 13.39
C LEU A 146 10.30 9.58 12.77
N PHE A 147 11.41 8.86 12.82
CA PHE A 147 11.48 7.48 12.32
C PHE A 147 10.68 6.48 13.18
N ASP A 148 10.61 6.70 14.49
CA ASP A 148 9.76 5.95 15.41
C ASP A 148 8.27 6.13 15.06
N ALA A 149 7.85 7.40 14.90
CA ALA A 149 6.48 7.73 14.50
C ALA A 149 6.13 7.24 13.09
N ASP A 150 7.09 7.15 12.18
CA ASP A 150 6.93 6.57 10.84
C ASP A 150 6.70 5.05 10.89
N ALA A 151 7.44 4.35 11.75
CA ALA A 151 7.21 2.93 11.99
C ALA A 151 5.81 2.67 12.59
N GLU A 152 5.38 3.47 13.58
CA GLU A 152 4.03 3.40 14.14
C GLU A 152 2.95 3.67 13.09
N TYR A 153 3.10 4.74 12.29
CA TYR A 153 2.15 5.07 11.24
C TYR A 153 2.01 3.97 10.19
N SER A 154 3.15 3.34 9.84
CA SER A 154 3.17 2.17 8.97
C SER A 154 2.48 0.96 9.59
N ALA A 155 2.62 0.75 10.92
CA ALA A 155 1.93 -0.30 11.66
C ALA A 155 0.41 -0.11 11.64
N ASP A 156 -0.06 1.09 11.98
CA ASP A 156 -1.49 1.44 11.99
C ASP A 156 -2.12 1.23 10.59
N THR A 157 -1.39 1.62 9.54
CA THR A 157 -1.84 1.42 8.15
C THR A 157 -1.90 -0.07 7.78
N LEU A 158 -0.94 -0.88 8.24
CA LEU A 158 -0.96 -2.34 8.04
C LEU A 158 -2.14 -3.00 8.76
N GLU A 159 -2.48 -2.57 9.97
CA GLU A 159 -3.66 -3.06 10.71
C GLU A 159 -4.94 -2.78 9.93
N GLY A 160 -5.09 -1.60 9.34
CA GLY A 160 -6.20 -1.28 8.45
C GLY A 160 -6.29 -2.23 7.24
N ILE A 161 -5.15 -2.56 6.63
CA ILE A 161 -5.12 -3.53 5.51
C ILE A 161 -5.54 -4.93 5.99
N TYR A 162 -5.13 -5.37 7.19
CA TYR A 162 -5.56 -6.66 7.74
C TYR A 162 -7.08 -6.75 7.87
N ASP A 163 -7.72 -5.72 8.42
CA ASP A 163 -9.15 -5.65 8.62
C ASP A 163 -9.91 -5.69 7.29
N GLU A 164 -9.45 -4.93 6.30
CA GLU A 164 -10.07 -4.92 4.97
C GLU A 164 -9.87 -6.25 4.22
N LEU A 165 -8.69 -6.85 4.28
CA LEU A 165 -8.43 -8.17 3.69
C LEU A 165 -9.22 -9.29 4.39
N GLU A 166 -9.56 -9.15 5.65
CA GLU A 166 -10.47 -10.08 6.32
C GLU A 166 -11.87 -10.01 5.76
N LYS A 167 -12.40 -8.79 5.53
CA LYS A 167 -13.70 -8.58 4.88
C LYS A 167 -13.72 -9.17 3.46
N VAL A 168 -12.65 -8.92 2.68
CA VAL A 168 -12.47 -9.50 1.35
C VAL A 168 -12.42 -11.04 1.41
N SER A 169 -11.66 -11.61 2.35
CA SER A 169 -11.57 -13.05 2.56
C SER A 169 -12.91 -13.68 2.83
N ASN A 170 -13.72 -13.08 3.72
CA ASN A 170 -15.05 -13.57 4.04
C ASN A 170 -15.99 -13.54 2.83
N LYS A 171 -15.90 -12.50 1.98
CA LYS A 171 -16.66 -12.44 0.72
C LYS A 171 -16.26 -13.56 -0.25
N VAL A 172 -14.95 -13.77 -0.45
CA VAL A 172 -14.43 -14.81 -1.36
C VAL A 172 -14.76 -16.21 -0.88
N LEU A 173 -14.53 -16.51 0.40
CA LEU A 173 -14.73 -17.85 0.97
C LEU A 173 -16.20 -18.23 1.17
N SER A 174 -17.14 -17.27 1.16
CA SER A 174 -18.56 -17.56 1.19
C SER A 174 -19.08 -18.38 -0.02
N GLY A 175 -18.26 -18.49 -1.08
CA GLY A 175 -18.55 -19.29 -2.26
C GLY A 175 -19.61 -18.74 -3.21
N ASN A 176 -20.20 -17.58 -2.91
CA ASN A 176 -21.24 -16.92 -3.71
C ASN A 176 -20.69 -15.72 -4.50
N VAL A 177 -19.49 -15.88 -5.06
CA VAL A 177 -18.84 -14.81 -5.82
C VAL A 177 -19.50 -14.69 -7.21
N THR A 178 -20.27 -13.61 -7.42
CA THR A 178 -20.77 -13.23 -8.75
C THR A 178 -19.68 -12.53 -9.56
N ASP A 179 -19.83 -12.42 -10.88
CA ASP A 179 -18.84 -11.75 -11.73
C ASP A 179 -18.64 -10.28 -11.33
N ALA A 180 -19.71 -9.57 -10.95
CA ALA A 180 -19.62 -8.19 -10.44
C ALA A 180 -18.82 -8.12 -9.13
N MET A 181 -19.13 -9.00 -8.18
CA MET A 181 -18.39 -9.09 -6.91
C MET A 181 -16.93 -9.46 -7.12
N ALA A 182 -16.62 -10.31 -8.11
CA ALA A 182 -15.26 -10.69 -8.43
C ALA A 182 -14.43 -9.48 -8.89
N GLY A 183 -15.02 -8.58 -9.68
CA GLY A 183 -14.38 -7.33 -10.09
C GLY A 183 -14.07 -6.40 -8.90
N GLU A 184 -15.02 -6.23 -7.98
CA GLU A 184 -14.82 -5.44 -6.75
C GLU A 184 -13.73 -6.03 -5.86
N VAL A 185 -13.75 -7.35 -5.67
CA VAL A 185 -12.79 -8.09 -4.86
C VAL A 185 -11.38 -7.95 -5.45
N LEU A 186 -11.22 -8.16 -6.77
CA LEU A 186 -9.92 -8.02 -7.43
C LEU A 186 -9.41 -6.58 -7.35
N GLY A 187 -10.29 -5.58 -7.51
CA GLY A 187 -9.92 -4.17 -7.34
C GLY A 187 -9.49 -3.84 -5.91
N ALA A 188 -10.15 -4.39 -4.89
CA ALA A 188 -9.75 -4.24 -3.49
C ALA A 188 -8.39 -4.91 -3.22
N ILE A 189 -8.18 -6.14 -3.71
CA ILE A 189 -6.92 -6.87 -3.60
C ILE A 189 -5.77 -6.06 -4.22
N ALA A 190 -5.96 -5.47 -5.41
CA ALA A 190 -4.94 -4.68 -6.08
C ALA A 190 -4.57 -3.41 -5.30
N ARG A 191 -5.55 -2.71 -4.71
CA ARG A 191 -5.28 -1.54 -3.86
C ARG A 191 -4.48 -1.90 -2.62
N HIS A 192 -4.84 -3.00 -1.95
CA HIS A 192 -4.12 -3.44 -0.75
C HIS A 192 -2.72 -3.99 -1.07
N GLU A 193 -2.52 -4.55 -2.25
CA GLU A 193 -1.20 -4.96 -2.74
C GLU A 193 -0.30 -3.73 -2.94
N ASP A 194 -0.78 -2.70 -3.64
CA ASP A 194 -0.02 -1.45 -3.87
C ASP A 194 0.32 -0.77 -2.54
N MET A 195 -0.65 -0.62 -1.64
CA MET A 195 -0.42 -0.02 -0.33
C MET A 195 0.61 -0.82 0.49
N SER A 196 0.48 -2.14 0.54
CA SER A 196 1.45 -3.00 1.24
C SER A 196 2.86 -2.86 0.65
N GLY A 197 2.96 -2.70 -0.67
CA GLY A 197 4.22 -2.44 -1.37
C GLY A 197 4.84 -1.09 -1.01
N ARG A 198 4.03 -0.04 -0.86
CA ARG A 198 4.46 1.30 -0.41
C ARG A 198 4.97 1.26 1.02
N ILE A 199 4.21 0.65 1.93
CA ILE A 199 4.62 0.47 3.33
C ILE A 199 5.95 -0.25 3.41
N ARG A 200 6.12 -1.34 2.66
CA ARG A 200 7.37 -2.10 2.65
C ARG A 200 8.56 -1.26 2.21
N ARG A 201 8.41 -0.45 1.16
CA ARG A 201 9.47 0.48 0.70
C ARG A 201 9.81 1.49 1.77
N ASN A 202 8.79 2.14 2.37
CA ASN A 202 8.96 3.10 3.44
C ASN A 202 9.73 2.50 4.63
N VAL A 203 9.27 1.37 5.14
CA VAL A 203 9.89 0.64 6.27
C VAL A 203 11.36 0.26 5.96
N MET A 204 11.67 -0.13 4.72
CA MET A 204 13.04 -0.42 4.31
C MET A 204 13.93 0.81 4.26
N ASP A 205 13.39 1.96 3.85
CA ASP A 205 14.12 3.23 3.84
C ASP A 205 14.39 3.72 5.24
N THR A 206 13.40 3.68 6.13
CA THR A 206 13.56 4.01 7.55
C THR A 206 14.60 3.10 8.21
N ARG A 207 14.61 1.80 7.89
CA ARG A 207 15.65 0.86 8.35
C ARG A 207 17.05 1.30 7.94
N ARG A 208 17.24 1.74 6.70
CA ARG A 208 18.53 2.21 6.18
C ARG A 208 18.96 3.50 6.87
N ALA A 209 18.04 4.45 7.02
CA ALA A 209 18.28 5.72 7.70
C ALA A 209 18.72 5.53 9.15
N VAL A 210 18.00 4.72 9.93
CA VAL A 210 18.33 4.43 11.33
C VAL A 210 19.68 3.71 11.44
N ARG A 211 19.95 2.72 10.58
CA ARG A 211 21.27 2.04 10.54
C ARG A 211 22.41 2.99 10.18
N PHE A 212 22.18 3.94 9.29
CA PHE A 212 23.16 4.95 8.93
C PHE A 212 23.45 5.88 10.12
N MET A 213 22.43 6.34 10.85
CA MET A 213 22.59 7.12 12.08
C MET A 213 23.42 6.35 13.13
N MET A 214 23.15 5.07 13.35
CA MET A 214 23.88 4.23 14.29
C MET A 214 25.37 4.10 13.89
N ARG A 215 25.66 3.94 12.59
CA ARG A 215 27.04 3.85 12.07
C ARG A 215 27.82 5.16 12.21
N SER A 216 27.13 6.29 12.20
CA SER A 216 27.77 7.61 12.29
C SER A 216 28.44 7.90 13.65
N LYS A 217 28.16 7.09 14.67
CA LYS A 217 28.66 7.20 16.05
C LYS A 217 28.30 8.53 16.73
N MET A 218 27.20 9.15 16.33
CA MET A 218 26.73 10.44 16.86
C MET A 218 25.74 10.27 18.01
N LEU A 219 25.14 9.10 18.14
CA LEU A 219 24.11 8.79 19.13
C LEU A 219 24.75 8.54 20.50
N ASN A 220 24.11 9.04 21.55
CA ASN A 220 24.43 8.64 22.91
C ASN A 220 23.89 7.22 23.22
N SER A 221 24.16 6.70 24.42
CA SER A 221 23.76 5.32 24.76
C SER A 221 22.24 5.10 24.76
N GLU A 222 21.47 6.07 25.21
CA GLU A 222 20.00 6.02 25.23
C GLU A 222 19.43 6.09 23.83
N GLN A 223 19.84 7.07 23.04
CA GLN A 223 19.46 7.20 21.62
C GLN A 223 19.84 5.96 20.79
N PHE A 224 20.95 5.30 21.14
CA PHE A 224 21.38 4.08 20.47
C PHE A 224 20.45 2.90 20.79
N GLU A 225 19.94 2.79 22.03
CA GLU A 225 18.94 1.78 22.39
C GLU A 225 17.58 2.08 21.76
N ASP A 226 17.17 3.36 21.68
CA ASP A 226 15.97 3.77 20.94
C ASP A 226 16.08 3.36 19.47
N ALA A 227 17.19 3.65 18.82
CA ALA A 227 17.45 3.24 17.44
C ALA A 227 17.38 1.72 17.25
N ARG A 228 17.85 0.94 18.24
CA ARG A 228 17.71 -0.52 18.22
C ARG A 228 16.26 -0.95 18.36
N GLN A 229 15.46 -0.26 19.19
CA GLN A 229 14.05 -0.57 19.34
C GLN A 229 13.33 -0.32 18.01
N ILE A 230 13.53 0.85 17.37
CA ILE A 230 12.97 1.17 16.05
C ILE A 230 13.31 0.06 15.03
N LEU A 231 14.55 -0.43 15.01
CA LEU A 231 14.94 -1.50 14.10
C LEU A 231 14.21 -2.83 14.38
N ARG A 232 13.95 -3.16 15.67
CA ARG A 232 13.14 -4.35 16.00
C ARG A 232 11.70 -4.23 15.52
N ASP A 233 11.11 -3.05 15.68
CA ASP A 233 9.75 -2.78 15.24
C ASP A 233 9.65 -2.86 13.71
N ILE A 234 10.61 -2.29 13.01
CA ILE A 234 10.76 -2.39 11.54
C ILE A 234 10.93 -3.84 11.08
N ASP A 235 11.71 -4.66 11.77
CA ASP A 235 11.88 -6.09 11.42
C ASP A 235 10.57 -6.87 11.61
N SER A 236 9.77 -6.50 12.62
CA SER A 236 8.42 -7.03 12.79
C SER A 236 7.50 -6.61 11.64
N LEU A 237 7.49 -5.34 11.26
CA LEU A 237 6.67 -4.82 10.17
C LEU A 237 7.03 -5.46 8.81
N ASP A 238 8.30 -5.71 8.52
CA ASP A 238 8.73 -6.41 7.30
C ASP A 238 8.20 -7.86 7.25
N SER A 239 8.13 -8.52 8.41
CA SER A 239 7.52 -9.84 8.53
C SER A 239 6.01 -9.80 8.26
N HIS A 240 5.32 -8.79 8.79
CA HIS A 240 3.90 -8.57 8.57
C HIS A 240 3.59 -8.24 7.10
N THR A 241 4.39 -7.39 6.44
CA THR A 241 4.22 -7.11 5.01
C THR A 241 4.40 -8.35 4.16
N THR A 242 5.35 -9.21 4.49
CA THR A 242 5.55 -10.49 3.78
C THR A 242 4.34 -11.40 3.92
N PHE A 243 3.80 -11.55 5.13
CA PHE A 243 2.58 -12.32 5.37
C PHE A 243 1.37 -11.76 4.61
N LEU A 244 1.25 -10.43 4.53
CA LEU A 244 0.17 -9.78 3.76
C LEU A 244 0.29 -10.08 2.27
N PHE A 245 1.49 -10.07 1.69
CA PHE A 245 1.69 -10.45 0.29
C PHE A 245 1.25 -11.91 0.03
N ASP A 246 1.57 -12.83 0.92
CA ASP A 246 1.14 -14.23 0.80
C ASP A 246 -0.39 -14.34 0.88
N LYS A 247 -1.03 -13.63 1.82
CA LYS A 247 -2.50 -13.60 1.97
C LYS A 247 -3.18 -12.98 0.74
N ILE A 248 -2.65 -11.89 0.21
CA ILE A 248 -3.12 -11.23 -1.00
C ILE A 248 -3.04 -12.18 -2.20
N ASN A 249 -1.90 -12.84 -2.42
CA ASN A 249 -1.73 -13.83 -3.48
C ASN A 249 -2.70 -15.01 -3.34
N PHE A 250 -2.89 -15.53 -2.13
CA PHE A 250 -3.87 -16.57 -1.88
C PHE A 250 -5.29 -16.13 -2.26
N LEU A 251 -5.71 -14.92 -1.84
CA LEU A 251 -7.04 -14.39 -2.15
C LEU A 251 -7.23 -14.15 -3.64
N MET A 252 -6.19 -13.68 -4.34
CA MET A 252 -6.20 -13.51 -5.79
C MET A 252 -6.44 -14.85 -6.50
N VAL A 253 -5.64 -15.88 -6.16
CA VAL A 253 -5.77 -17.22 -6.75
C VAL A 253 -7.12 -17.84 -6.43
N ALA A 254 -7.61 -17.70 -5.19
CA ALA A 254 -8.92 -18.20 -4.79
C ALA A 254 -10.06 -17.51 -5.58
N THR A 255 -10.00 -16.19 -5.73
CA THR A 255 -11.00 -15.43 -6.50
C THR A 255 -11.06 -15.87 -7.96
N VAL A 256 -9.91 -15.98 -8.63
CA VAL A 256 -9.82 -16.49 -10.01
C VAL A 256 -10.34 -17.93 -10.09
N GLY A 257 -10.04 -18.75 -9.08
CA GLY A 257 -10.55 -20.12 -8.99
C GLY A 257 -12.09 -20.17 -8.94
N PHE A 258 -12.73 -19.31 -8.14
CA PHE A 258 -14.20 -19.20 -8.09
C PHE A 258 -14.81 -18.70 -9.40
N ILE A 259 -14.19 -17.72 -10.08
CA ILE A 259 -14.59 -17.26 -11.41
C ILE A 259 -14.60 -18.45 -12.39
N ASN A 260 -13.52 -19.22 -12.44
CA ASN A 260 -13.40 -20.39 -13.32
C ASN A 260 -14.46 -21.46 -13.03
N ILE A 261 -14.76 -21.69 -11.74
CA ILE A 261 -15.83 -22.62 -11.32
C ILE A 261 -17.20 -22.13 -11.84
N ASN A 262 -17.49 -20.84 -11.71
CA ASN A 262 -18.76 -20.26 -12.18
C ASN A 262 -18.87 -20.31 -13.71
N GLN A 263 -17.81 -19.95 -14.43
CA GLN A 263 -17.79 -20.10 -15.89
C GLN A 263 -18.01 -21.54 -16.31
N SER A 264 -17.37 -22.50 -15.63
CA SER A 264 -17.56 -23.92 -15.90
C SER A 264 -19.01 -24.38 -15.66
N LYS A 265 -19.69 -23.85 -14.63
CA LYS A 265 -21.12 -24.12 -14.40
C LYS A 265 -21.97 -23.59 -15.55
N ILE A 266 -21.74 -22.36 -16.01
CA ILE A 266 -22.48 -21.75 -17.12
C ILE A 266 -22.30 -22.60 -18.39
N ILE A 267 -21.04 -22.96 -18.75
CA ILE A 267 -20.73 -23.80 -19.91
C ILE A 267 -21.44 -25.15 -19.82
N LYS A 268 -21.47 -25.79 -18.64
CA LYS A 268 -22.19 -27.05 -18.43
C LYS A 268 -23.70 -26.90 -18.69
N ILE A 269 -24.30 -25.82 -18.14
CA ILE A 269 -25.75 -25.57 -18.35
C ILE A 269 -26.05 -25.37 -19.83
N PHE A 270 -25.28 -24.57 -20.55
CA PHE A 270 -25.43 -24.34 -21.98
C PHE A 270 -25.23 -25.64 -22.80
N SER A 271 -24.23 -26.43 -22.45
CA SER A 271 -23.94 -27.70 -23.12
C SER A 271 -25.13 -28.71 -22.96
N VAL A 272 -25.65 -28.81 -21.73
CA VAL A 272 -26.81 -29.66 -21.46
C VAL A 272 -28.05 -29.18 -22.21
N ALA A 273 -28.35 -27.88 -22.16
CA ALA A 273 -29.47 -27.29 -22.88
C ALA A 273 -29.36 -27.52 -24.38
N SER A 274 -28.20 -27.34 -24.97
CA SER A 274 -27.95 -27.55 -26.39
C SER A 274 -28.20 -29.01 -26.79
N VAL A 275 -27.67 -29.99 -26.03
CA VAL A 275 -27.87 -31.42 -26.35
C VAL A 275 -29.32 -31.81 -26.22
N VAL A 276 -30.01 -31.35 -25.15
CA VAL A 276 -31.44 -31.64 -24.91
C VAL A 276 -32.36 -31.09 -26.00
N LEU A 277 -32.02 -29.92 -26.58
CA LEU A 277 -32.79 -29.31 -27.68
C LEU A 277 -32.40 -29.82 -29.06
N LEU A 278 -31.11 -30.11 -29.30
CA LEU A 278 -30.61 -30.50 -30.61
C LEU A 278 -31.16 -31.86 -31.06
N LEU A 279 -31.23 -32.86 -30.17
CA LEU A 279 -31.67 -34.21 -30.52
C LEU A 279 -33.10 -34.28 -30.97
N PRO A 280 -34.10 -33.70 -30.27
CA PRO A 280 -35.48 -33.60 -30.78
C PRO A 280 -35.60 -32.83 -32.09
N THR A 281 -34.82 -31.72 -32.21
CA THR A 281 -34.82 -30.92 -33.46
C THR A 281 -34.28 -31.71 -34.66
N LEU A 282 -33.25 -32.51 -34.43
CA LEU A 282 -32.70 -33.39 -35.45
C LEU A 282 -33.79 -34.41 -35.95
N ILE A 283 -34.50 -35.03 -34.99
CA ILE A 283 -35.56 -35.98 -35.29
C ILE A 283 -36.67 -35.27 -36.08
N ALA A 284 -37.13 -34.11 -35.60
CA ALA A 284 -38.15 -33.31 -36.29
C ALA A 284 -37.70 -32.91 -37.72
N SER A 285 -36.42 -32.57 -37.91
CA SER A 285 -35.87 -32.22 -39.20
C SER A 285 -35.83 -33.40 -40.17
N VAL A 286 -35.48 -34.59 -39.69
CA VAL A 286 -35.48 -35.82 -40.50
C VAL A 286 -36.89 -36.17 -40.96
N TYR A 287 -37.86 -36.16 -40.07
CA TYR A 287 -39.27 -36.46 -40.44
C TYR A 287 -39.97 -35.30 -41.17
N GLY A 288 -39.41 -34.09 -41.15
CA GLY A 288 -39.87 -32.93 -41.91
C GLY A 288 -39.28 -32.86 -43.33
N MET A 289 -38.45 -33.82 -43.79
CA MET A 289 -37.88 -33.84 -45.13
C MET A 289 -38.94 -34.28 -46.14
N ASN A 290 -38.90 -33.67 -47.33
CA ASN A 290 -39.85 -33.96 -48.44
C ASN A 290 -39.37 -35.08 -49.37
N PHE A 291 -39.01 -36.24 -48.84
CA PHE A 291 -38.66 -37.41 -49.66
C PHE A 291 -39.91 -38.20 -50.03
N LYS A 292 -39.97 -38.74 -51.29
CA LYS A 292 -41.10 -39.51 -51.78
C LYS A 292 -41.28 -40.89 -51.14
N PHE A 293 -40.21 -41.45 -50.57
CA PHE A 293 -40.21 -42.78 -49.94
C PHE A 293 -39.67 -42.64 -48.53
N MET A 294 -40.59 -42.42 -47.58
CA MET A 294 -40.39 -42.49 -46.16
C MET A 294 -41.38 -43.47 -45.55
N PRO A 295 -40.99 -44.77 -45.37
CA PRO A 295 -41.92 -45.84 -45.00
C PRO A 295 -42.62 -45.56 -43.65
N GLU A 296 -41.99 -44.77 -42.76
CA GLU A 296 -42.57 -44.43 -41.46
C GLU A 296 -43.74 -43.47 -41.54
N LEU A 297 -43.87 -42.67 -42.61
CA LEU A 297 -44.97 -41.74 -42.83
C LEU A 297 -46.29 -42.41 -43.23
N ASP A 298 -46.20 -43.60 -43.86
CA ASP A 298 -47.33 -44.39 -44.28
C ASP A 298 -47.97 -45.23 -43.12
N LEU A 299 -47.26 -45.29 -41.96
CA LEU A 299 -47.74 -45.99 -40.78
C LEU A 299 -48.69 -45.12 -39.96
N SER A 300 -49.90 -45.67 -39.62
CA SER A 300 -50.86 -44.98 -38.75
C SER A 300 -50.27 -44.56 -37.38
N TRP A 301 -49.21 -45.19 -36.92
CA TRP A 301 -48.48 -44.91 -35.71
C TRP A 301 -47.20 -44.06 -35.92
N GLY A 302 -46.95 -43.64 -37.14
CA GLY A 302 -45.69 -42.89 -37.45
C GLY A 302 -45.57 -41.58 -36.70
N TYR A 303 -46.64 -40.80 -36.66
CA TYR A 303 -46.65 -39.53 -35.89
C TYR A 303 -46.46 -39.69 -34.36
N PRO A 304 -47.27 -40.56 -33.69
CA PRO A 304 -47.03 -40.82 -32.27
C PRO A 304 -45.65 -41.35 -31.95
N TYR A 305 -45.10 -42.21 -32.82
CA TYR A 305 -43.74 -42.76 -32.70
C TYR A 305 -42.70 -41.66 -32.74
N ALA A 306 -42.77 -40.76 -33.73
CA ALA A 306 -41.83 -39.63 -33.85
C ALA A 306 -41.90 -38.70 -32.61
N VAL A 307 -43.10 -38.42 -32.11
CA VAL A 307 -43.26 -37.61 -30.88
C VAL A 307 -42.62 -38.28 -29.66
N VAL A 308 -42.89 -39.59 -29.47
CA VAL A 308 -42.28 -40.35 -28.36
C VAL A 308 -40.76 -40.36 -28.48
N LEU A 309 -40.24 -40.55 -29.69
CA LEU A 309 -38.78 -40.53 -29.94
C LEU A 309 -38.18 -39.18 -29.65
N MET A 310 -38.85 -38.08 -30.02
CA MET A 310 -38.38 -36.70 -29.67
C MET A 310 -38.36 -36.49 -28.16
N VAL A 311 -39.44 -36.88 -27.45
CA VAL A 311 -39.47 -36.74 -25.98
C VAL A 311 -38.42 -37.63 -25.32
N ALA A 312 -38.25 -38.85 -25.74
CA ALA A 312 -37.21 -39.74 -25.21
C ALA A 312 -35.79 -39.19 -25.46
N SER A 313 -35.55 -38.64 -26.66
CA SER A 313 -34.27 -38.01 -27.02
C SER A 313 -33.94 -36.80 -26.18
N ALA A 314 -34.90 -36.07 -25.61
CA ALA A 314 -34.70 -35.01 -24.65
C ALA A 314 -34.49 -35.53 -23.21
N LEU A 315 -35.30 -36.50 -22.79
CA LEU A 315 -35.28 -36.99 -21.41
C LEU A 315 -34.05 -37.85 -21.08
N VAL A 316 -33.57 -38.66 -22.02
CA VAL A 316 -32.41 -39.55 -21.81
C VAL A 316 -31.15 -38.77 -21.53
N PRO A 317 -30.73 -37.76 -22.32
CA PRO A 317 -29.56 -36.91 -22.00
C PRO A 317 -29.75 -36.14 -20.70
N MET A 318 -30.94 -35.59 -20.46
CA MET A 318 -31.23 -34.86 -19.23
C MET A 318 -31.07 -35.74 -17.98
N TRP A 319 -31.55 -36.99 -18.01
CA TRP A 319 -31.35 -37.97 -16.95
C TRP A 319 -29.87 -38.32 -16.78
N TYR A 320 -29.15 -38.55 -17.90
CA TYR A 320 -27.72 -38.86 -17.90
C TYR A 320 -26.89 -37.74 -17.24
N PHE A 321 -27.09 -36.47 -17.66
CA PHE A 321 -26.38 -35.33 -17.10
C PHE A 321 -26.73 -35.06 -15.63
N ARG A 322 -28.01 -35.28 -15.23
CA ARG A 322 -28.41 -35.23 -13.84
C ARG A 322 -27.73 -36.30 -12.99
N LYS A 323 -27.61 -37.52 -13.49
CA LYS A 323 -26.86 -38.61 -12.81
C LYS A 323 -25.39 -38.31 -12.69
N ARG A 324 -24.80 -37.59 -13.64
CA ARG A 324 -23.40 -37.13 -13.61
C ARG A 324 -23.18 -35.88 -12.72
N GLY A 325 -24.22 -35.32 -12.14
CA GLY A 325 -24.12 -34.14 -11.26
C GLY A 325 -23.91 -32.82 -11.98
N TRP A 326 -24.16 -32.75 -13.31
CA TRP A 326 -24.02 -31.51 -14.08
C TRP A 326 -25.19 -30.54 -13.90
N LEU A 327 -26.36 -31.07 -13.43
CA LEU A 327 -27.63 -30.35 -13.21
C LEU A 327 -27.96 -30.26 -11.70
N LYS A 328 -26.98 -30.08 -10.85
CA LYS A 328 -27.20 -29.77 -9.44
C LYS A 328 -27.26 -28.29 -9.21
#